data_a48bb702565643a7100845aea765d04e
#
_entry.id   a48bb702565643a7100845aea765d04e
#
_cell.length_a   1.000
_cell.length_b   1.000
_cell.length_c   1.000
_cell.angle_alpha   90.00
_cell.angle_beta   90.00
_cell.angle_gamma   90.00
#
_symmetry.space_group_name_H-M   'P 1'
#
loop_
_entity.id
_entity.type
_entity.pdbx_description
1 polymer ?
#
loop_
_entity_poly.entity_id
_entity_poly.type
_entity_poly.pdbx_seq_one_letter_code
_entity_poly.pdbx_strand_id
1 'polypeptide(L)'
;MRQWSSAALLDFIGRSEPVHHGAVGSIGYCMDGQFVIRAAAAYPERFLANACLHGAQLVTDREDSPHRLVRRLRGELYCGFAEKDSQATPSIRAALDKAIAECPVEYRAVVHAGAEHGYALPDRDIHDKHAANRDWELIFAMFRQLSAF
;
A
#
# COMPACT_ATOMS: atom_id res chain seq x y z
N MET A 1 -6.39 -20.34 9.31
CA MET A 1 -5.34 -19.92 8.34
C MET A 1 -4.16 -19.44 9.17
N ARG A 2 -3.01 -20.12 9.08
CA ARG A 2 -1.81 -19.70 9.83
C ARG A 2 -1.43 -18.31 9.32
N GLN A 3 -1.50 -17.30 10.16
CA GLN A 3 -0.77 -16.08 9.96
C GLN A 3 0.70 -16.44 9.83
N TRP A 4 1.17 -16.57 8.63
CA TRP A 4 2.60 -16.40 8.36
C TRP A 4 2.85 -14.94 8.69
N SER A 5 3.23 -14.76 9.94
CA SER A 5 3.16 -13.46 10.53
C SER A 5 4.22 -12.59 9.90
N SER A 6 3.87 -11.37 9.55
CA SER A 6 4.84 -10.32 9.25
C SER A 6 5.97 -10.28 10.30
N ALA A 7 5.70 -10.74 11.54
CA ALA A 7 6.69 -10.93 12.57
C ALA A 7 7.81 -11.92 12.17
N ALA A 8 7.46 -13.11 11.66
CA ALA A 8 8.46 -14.10 11.24
C ALA A 8 9.30 -13.60 10.07
N LEU A 9 8.68 -12.88 9.12
CA LEU A 9 9.40 -12.24 8.01
C LEU A 9 10.33 -11.14 8.51
N LEU A 10 9.88 -10.28 9.40
CA LEU A 10 10.71 -9.21 9.98
C LEU A 10 11.87 -9.77 10.81
N ASP A 11 11.64 -10.86 11.55
CA ASP A 11 12.69 -11.57 12.28
C ASP A 11 13.73 -12.20 11.34
N PHE A 12 13.27 -12.84 10.25
CA PHE A 12 14.16 -13.37 9.20
C PHE A 12 15.00 -12.27 8.54
N ILE A 13 14.35 -11.16 8.12
CA ILE A 13 15.04 -10.01 7.55
C ILE A 13 16.07 -9.45 8.54
N GLY A 14 15.70 -9.31 9.82
CA GLY A 14 16.59 -8.79 10.87
C GLY A 14 17.82 -9.64 11.16
N ARG A 15 17.83 -10.91 10.74
CA ARG A 15 18.99 -11.84 10.88
C ARG A 15 19.78 -11.99 9.58
N SER A 16 19.29 -11.45 8.48
CA SER A 16 19.89 -11.65 7.15
C SER A 16 20.85 -10.52 6.82
N GLU A 17 22.11 -10.84 6.59
CA GLU A 17 23.08 -9.92 6.01
C GLU A 17 23.01 -10.04 4.47
N PRO A 18 23.06 -8.97 3.74
CA PRO A 18 23.35 -7.55 4.00
C PRO A 18 22.07 -6.68 4.00
N VAL A 19 21.10 -6.98 4.84
CA VAL A 19 19.84 -6.24 4.88
C VAL A 19 19.91 -5.08 5.88
N HIS A 20 19.34 -3.93 5.53
CA HIS A 20 19.18 -2.83 6.45
C HIS A 20 18.15 -3.20 7.54
N HIS A 21 18.57 -3.17 8.81
CA HIS A 21 17.76 -3.67 9.93
C HIS A 21 16.68 -2.70 10.43
N GLY A 22 16.58 -1.51 9.83
CA GLY A 22 15.64 -0.46 10.22
C GLY A 22 14.27 -0.58 9.57
N ALA A 23 13.90 0.46 8.84
CA ALA A 23 12.64 0.55 8.11
C ALA A 23 12.58 -0.43 6.93
N VAL A 24 11.38 -0.89 6.62
CA VAL A 24 11.08 -1.72 5.44
C VAL A 24 10.01 -1.07 4.60
N GLY A 25 10.07 -1.32 3.28
CA GLY A 25 9.02 -0.98 2.34
C GLY A 25 8.12 -2.18 2.06
N SER A 26 6.87 -1.92 1.69
CA SER A 26 5.93 -2.94 1.25
C SER A 26 5.13 -2.49 0.03
N ILE A 27 4.84 -3.44 -0.85
CA ILE A 27 4.00 -3.23 -2.03
C ILE A 27 2.96 -4.34 -2.09
N GLY A 28 1.72 -3.98 -2.36
CA GLY A 28 0.63 -4.92 -2.56
C GLY A 28 -0.22 -4.55 -3.77
N TYR A 29 -0.60 -5.56 -4.52
CA TYR A 29 -1.46 -5.44 -5.70
C TYR A 29 -2.85 -6.00 -5.39
N CYS A 30 -3.90 -5.39 -5.91
CA CYS A 30 -5.26 -5.88 -5.79
C CYS A 30 -5.62 -6.19 -4.32
N MET A 31 -5.92 -7.44 -4.00
CA MET A 31 -6.26 -7.90 -2.65
C MET A 31 -5.12 -7.70 -1.64
N ASP A 32 -3.87 -7.71 -2.09
CA ASP A 32 -2.72 -7.53 -1.20
C ASP A 32 -2.61 -6.10 -0.66
N GLY A 33 -3.25 -5.12 -1.29
CA GLY A 33 -3.33 -3.75 -0.77
C GLY A 33 -3.86 -3.68 0.67
N GLN A 34 -4.87 -4.49 1.02
CA GLN A 34 -5.36 -4.56 2.39
C GLN A 34 -4.31 -5.12 3.37
N PHE A 35 -3.48 -6.08 2.92
CA PHE A 35 -2.44 -6.68 3.76
C PHE A 35 -1.27 -5.73 3.99
N VAL A 36 -0.94 -4.88 3.02
CA VAL A 36 0.03 -3.79 3.19
C VAL A 36 -0.40 -2.88 4.36
N ILE A 37 -1.63 -2.40 4.34
CA ILE A 37 -2.14 -1.53 5.42
C ILE A 37 -2.19 -2.26 6.76
N ARG A 38 -2.62 -3.53 6.77
CA ARG A 38 -2.66 -4.35 7.99
C ARG A 38 -1.28 -4.58 8.58
N ALA A 39 -0.28 -4.90 7.76
CA ALA A 39 1.09 -5.09 8.20
C ALA A 39 1.70 -3.79 8.75
N ALA A 40 1.51 -2.68 8.03
CA ALA A 40 1.96 -1.36 8.48
C ALA A 40 1.28 -0.92 9.80
N ALA A 41 0.00 -1.21 9.97
CA ALA A 41 -0.71 -0.93 11.21
C ALA A 41 -0.29 -1.84 12.39
N ALA A 42 0.17 -3.06 12.11
CA ALA A 42 0.66 -4.00 13.12
C ALA A 42 2.10 -3.68 13.56
N TYR A 43 2.93 -3.16 12.66
CA TYR A 43 4.35 -2.83 12.90
C TYR A 43 4.68 -1.43 12.37
N PRO A 44 4.06 -0.37 12.95
CA PRO A 44 4.15 0.99 12.40
C PRO A 44 5.56 1.57 12.42
N GLU A 45 6.41 1.13 13.34
CA GLU A 45 7.82 1.58 13.42
C GLU A 45 8.74 0.86 12.43
N ARG A 46 8.23 -0.16 11.73
CA ARG A 46 9.00 -0.95 10.77
C ARG A 46 8.58 -0.68 9.33
N PHE A 47 7.27 -0.68 9.03
CA PHE A 47 6.74 -0.45 7.69
C PHE A 47 6.54 1.05 7.45
N LEU A 48 7.61 1.72 7.01
CA LEU A 48 7.62 3.19 6.85
C LEU A 48 7.40 3.68 5.42
N ALA A 49 7.41 2.79 4.42
CA ALA A 49 7.09 3.11 3.03
C ALA A 49 6.19 2.02 2.44
N ASN A 50 4.94 2.35 2.19
CA ASN A 50 3.91 1.38 1.88
C ASN A 50 3.18 1.76 0.60
N ALA A 51 3.00 0.82 -0.34
CA ALA A 51 2.32 1.07 -1.60
C ALA A 51 1.21 0.05 -1.86
N CYS A 52 0.03 0.56 -2.24
CA CYS A 52 -1.11 -0.22 -2.66
C CYS A 52 -1.44 0.12 -4.12
N LEU A 53 -1.28 -0.83 -5.04
CA LEU A 53 -1.61 -0.65 -6.44
C LEU A 53 -2.94 -1.34 -6.77
N HIS A 54 -3.90 -0.58 -7.32
CA HIS A 54 -5.27 -1.01 -7.55
C HIS A 54 -5.83 -1.84 -6.38
N GLY A 55 -5.65 -1.33 -5.15
CA GLY A 55 -6.00 -2.04 -3.92
C GLY A 55 -7.49 -2.31 -3.80
N ALA A 56 -7.83 -3.56 -3.44
CA ALA A 56 -9.19 -3.98 -3.19
C ALA A 56 -9.46 -4.09 -1.67
N GLN A 57 -10.73 -4.02 -1.29
CA GLN A 57 -11.20 -4.17 0.09
C GLN A 57 -10.54 -3.23 1.10
N LEU A 58 -10.15 -2.03 0.65
CA LEU A 58 -9.55 -1.02 1.53
C LEU A 58 -10.57 -0.38 2.48
N VAL A 59 -11.83 -0.36 2.09
CA VAL A 59 -12.97 0.12 2.91
C VAL A 59 -14.04 -0.96 2.93
N THR A 60 -14.33 -1.49 4.11
CA THR A 60 -15.35 -2.53 4.36
C THR A 60 -16.08 -2.25 5.66
N ASP A 61 -17.17 -2.95 5.92
CA ASP A 61 -17.95 -2.84 7.17
C ASP A 61 -17.30 -3.56 8.35
N ARG A 62 -16.24 -4.33 8.14
CA ARG A 62 -15.55 -5.09 9.18
C ARG A 62 -14.86 -4.16 10.18
N GLU A 63 -14.81 -4.59 11.44
CA GLU A 63 -14.10 -3.84 12.50
C GLU A 63 -12.61 -3.67 12.21
N ASP A 64 -12.00 -4.70 11.60
CA ASP A 64 -10.60 -4.72 11.20
C ASP A 64 -10.36 -4.20 9.77
N SER A 65 -11.30 -3.43 9.22
CA SER A 65 -11.18 -2.86 7.87
C SER A 65 -9.95 -1.96 7.75
N PRO A 66 -9.20 -2.05 6.63
CA PRO A 66 -7.98 -1.27 6.43
C PRO A 66 -8.14 0.22 6.70
N HIS A 67 -9.21 0.86 6.21
CA HIS A 67 -9.46 2.29 6.44
C HIS A 67 -9.58 2.68 7.92
N ARG A 68 -9.91 1.75 8.81
CA ARG A 68 -9.96 1.99 10.26
C ARG A 68 -8.60 1.84 10.92
N LEU A 69 -7.68 1.13 10.26
CA LEU A 69 -6.33 0.87 10.76
C LEU A 69 -5.32 1.96 10.37
N VAL A 70 -5.63 2.79 9.37
CA VAL A 70 -4.71 3.82 8.84
C VAL A 70 -4.20 4.80 9.91
N ARG A 71 -4.98 5.04 10.96
CA ARG A 71 -4.57 5.88 12.10
C ARG A 71 -3.32 5.38 12.84
N ARG A 72 -2.98 4.11 12.66
CA ARG A 72 -1.81 3.47 13.29
C ARG A 72 -0.56 3.55 12.43
N LEU A 73 -0.70 3.86 11.13
CA LEU A 73 0.42 3.93 10.20
C LEU A 73 1.36 5.08 10.56
N ARG A 74 2.62 4.88 10.20
CA ARG A 74 3.68 5.89 10.23
C ARG A 74 4.36 5.92 8.86
N GLY A 75 5.21 6.91 8.64
CA GLY A 75 5.91 7.07 7.35
C GLY A 75 4.95 7.41 6.23
N GLU A 76 5.10 6.76 5.08
CA GLU A 76 4.36 7.07 3.86
C GLU A 76 3.44 5.93 3.43
N LEU A 77 2.27 6.28 2.90
CA LEU A 77 1.34 5.40 2.21
C LEU A 77 1.03 5.96 0.82
N TYR A 78 1.38 5.21 -0.21
CA TYR A 78 1.02 5.49 -1.59
C TYR A 78 -0.13 4.58 -2.04
N CYS A 79 -1.15 5.14 -2.71
CA CYS A 79 -2.20 4.37 -3.35
C CYS A 79 -2.35 4.77 -4.83
N GLY A 80 -2.06 3.84 -5.74
CA GLY A 80 -2.38 3.97 -7.16
C GLY A 80 -3.75 3.34 -7.44
N PHE A 81 -4.67 4.12 -8.00
CA PHE A 81 -6.02 3.68 -8.32
C PHE A 81 -6.28 3.73 -9.83
N ALA A 82 -7.07 2.80 -10.31
CA ALA A 82 -7.66 2.87 -11.65
C ALA A 82 -8.95 3.72 -11.61
N GLU A 83 -9.20 4.49 -12.67
CA GLU A 83 -10.46 5.23 -12.79
C GLU A 83 -11.66 4.29 -12.90
N LYS A 84 -11.51 3.22 -13.70
CA LYS A 84 -12.54 2.20 -13.95
C LYS A 84 -12.32 1.00 -13.04
N ASP A 85 -12.63 1.17 -11.76
CA ASP A 85 -12.42 0.13 -10.75
C ASP A 85 -13.63 -0.02 -9.83
N SER A 86 -14.30 -1.16 -9.91
CA SER A 86 -15.43 -1.50 -9.05
C SER A 86 -15.03 -1.77 -7.60
N GLN A 87 -13.75 -2.11 -7.36
CA GLN A 87 -13.20 -2.37 -6.02
C GLN A 87 -12.77 -1.08 -5.30
N ALA A 88 -12.56 -0.01 -6.06
CA ALA A 88 -12.14 1.29 -5.55
C ALA A 88 -12.92 2.44 -6.23
N THR A 89 -14.23 2.39 -6.11
CA THR A 89 -15.13 3.42 -6.63
C THR A 89 -14.81 4.81 -6.05
N PRO A 90 -15.26 5.92 -6.67
CA PRO A 90 -15.06 7.26 -6.11
C PRO A 90 -15.51 7.40 -4.65
N SER A 91 -16.61 6.74 -4.26
CA SER A 91 -17.09 6.75 -2.88
C SER A 91 -16.19 5.99 -1.92
N ILE A 92 -15.62 4.86 -2.35
CA ILE A 92 -14.65 4.08 -1.57
C ILE A 92 -13.37 4.89 -1.37
N ARG A 93 -12.84 5.51 -2.44
CA ARG A 93 -11.66 6.37 -2.35
C ARG A 93 -11.88 7.55 -1.41
N ALA A 94 -13.02 8.25 -1.54
CA ALA A 94 -13.37 9.36 -0.65
C ALA A 94 -13.50 8.93 0.82
N ALA A 95 -14.00 7.72 1.09
CA ALA A 95 -14.07 7.19 2.45
C ALA A 95 -12.68 6.88 3.03
N LEU A 96 -11.77 6.37 2.20
CA LEU A 96 -10.36 6.16 2.59
C LEU A 96 -9.65 7.49 2.85
N ASP A 97 -9.77 8.44 1.93
CA ASP A 97 -9.17 9.79 2.05
C ASP A 97 -9.63 10.48 3.34
N LYS A 98 -10.94 10.41 3.64
CA LYS A 98 -11.49 10.93 4.88
C LYS A 98 -10.92 10.26 6.12
N ALA A 99 -10.74 8.94 6.09
CA ALA A 99 -10.18 8.19 7.22
C ALA A 99 -8.71 8.55 7.47
N ILE A 100 -7.97 8.92 6.41
CA ILE A 100 -6.53 9.24 6.49
C ILE A 100 -6.29 10.72 6.83
N ALA A 101 -7.21 11.62 6.53
CA ALA A 101 -7.01 13.08 6.58
C ALA A 101 -6.46 13.61 7.91
N GLU A 102 -6.76 12.93 9.03
CA GLU A 102 -6.28 13.32 10.37
C GLU A 102 -5.21 12.36 10.92
N CYS A 103 -4.66 11.50 10.06
CA CYS A 103 -3.66 10.51 10.46
C CYS A 103 -2.24 11.04 10.31
N PRO A 104 -1.28 10.55 11.10
CA PRO A 104 0.12 11.00 11.02
C PRO A 104 0.88 10.45 9.81
N VAL A 105 0.30 9.52 9.05
CA VAL A 105 0.92 8.96 7.85
C VAL A 105 0.92 9.99 6.72
N GLU A 106 2.04 10.12 6.00
CA GLU A 106 2.09 10.90 4.77
C GLU A 106 1.39 10.13 3.66
N TYR A 107 0.27 10.65 3.19
CA TYR A 107 -0.56 9.95 2.22
C TYR A 107 -0.54 10.61 0.85
N ARG A 108 -0.36 9.80 -0.18
CA ARG A 108 -0.48 10.20 -1.58
C ARG A 108 -1.33 9.21 -2.34
N ALA A 109 -2.31 9.72 -3.08
CA ALA A 109 -3.12 8.93 -3.99
C ALA A 109 -3.04 9.47 -5.42
N VAL A 110 -3.01 8.57 -6.39
CA VAL A 110 -3.12 8.89 -7.83
C VAL A 110 -4.23 8.05 -8.43
N VAL A 111 -5.11 8.69 -9.18
CA VAL A 111 -6.13 8.01 -9.99
C VAL A 111 -5.71 8.09 -11.44
N HIS A 112 -5.44 6.95 -12.07
CA HIS A 112 -5.01 6.86 -13.46
C HIS A 112 -6.24 6.88 -14.39
N ALA A 113 -6.35 7.94 -15.18
CA ALA A 113 -7.47 8.12 -16.11
C ALA A 113 -7.50 6.99 -17.16
N GLY A 114 -8.68 6.43 -17.39
CA GLY A 114 -8.89 5.34 -18.35
C GLY A 114 -8.42 3.96 -17.89
N ALA A 115 -7.56 3.87 -16.86
CA ALA A 115 -7.05 2.59 -16.36
C ALA A 115 -8.16 1.73 -15.73
N GLU A 116 -7.98 0.42 -15.82
CA GLU A 116 -8.87 -0.59 -15.24
C GLU A 116 -8.20 -1.33 -14.08
N HIS A 117 -8.99 -1.98 -13.22
CA HIS A 117 -8.47 -2.78 -12.11
C HIS A 117 -7.45 -3.83 -12.58
N GLY A 118 -6.23 -3.80 -12.06
CA GLY A 118 -5.14 -4.69 -12.47
C GLY A 118 -4.17 -4.09 -13.49
N TYR A 119 -4.32 -2.81 -13.85
CA TYR A 119 -3.49 -2.11 -14.84
C TYR A 119 -1.97 -2.23 -14.62
N ALA A 120 -1.53 -2.43 -13.39
CA ALA A 120 -0.10 -2.47 -13.05
C ALA A 120 0.56 -3.84 -13.34
N LEU A 121 -0.21 -4.85 -13.76
CA LEU A 121 0.30 -6.21 -14.02
C LEU A 121 0.59 -6.40 -15.51
N PRO A 122 1.88 -6.59 -15.91
CA PRO A 122 2.30 -6.57 -17.33
C PRO A 122 1.72 -7.69 -18.20
N ASP A 123 1.31 -8.80 -17.61
CA ASP A 123 0.76 -9.98 -18.29
C ASP A 123 -0.78 -9.93 -18.46
N ARG A 124 -1.39 -8.80 -18.12
CA ARG A 124 -2.83 -8.59 -18.26
C ARG A 124 -3.17 -7.79 -19.51
N ASP A 125 -4.27 -8.11 -20.18
CA ASP A 125 -4.77 -7.38 -21.35
C ASP A 125 -5.09 -5.91 -21.07
N ILE A 126 -5.41 -5.62 -19.79
CA ILE A 126 -5.74 -4.27 -19.31
C ILE A 126 -4.49 -3.51 -18.79
N HIS A 127 -3.27 -4.04 -19.05
CA HIS A 127 -2.05 -3.39 -18.61
C HIS A 127 -1.91 -2.00 -19.19
N ASP A 128 -1.76 -1.00 -18.31
CA ASP A 128 -1.45 0.37 -18.67
C ASP A 128 -0.01 0.70 -18.25
N LYS A 129 0.88 0.66 -19.23
CA LYS A 129 2.31 0.90 -19.01
C LYS A 129 2.60 2.31 -18.45
N HIS A 130 1.83 3.32 -18.87
CA HIS A 130 2.05 4.69 -18.41
C HIS A 130 1.63 4.85 -16.95
N ALA A 131 0.47 4.31 -16.60
CA ALA A 131 -0.02 4.28 -15.22
C ALA A 131 0.96 3.51 -14.32
N ALA A 132 1.35 2.30 -14.71
CA ALA A 132 2.29 1.46 -13.96
C ALA A 132 3.66 2.14 -13.78
N ASN A 133 4.23 2.74 -14.83
CA ASN A 133 5.50 3.44 -14.73
C ASN A 133 5.41 4.65 -13.80
N ARG A 134 4.31 5.39 -13.86
CA ARG A 134 4.08 6.53 -12.95
C ARG A 134 4.04 6.10 -11.49
N ASP A 135 3.38 4.99 -11.20
CA ASP A 135 3.37 4.41 -9.86
C ASP A 135 4.78 4.03 -9.40
N TRP A 136 5.54 3.34 -10.26
CA TRP A 136 6.91 2.93 -9.95
C TRP A 136 7.86 4.10 -9.70
N GLU A 137 7.73 5.22 -10.44
CA GLU A 137 8.50 6.43 -10.19
C GLU A 137 8.27 6.95 -8.77
N LEU A 138 7.00 7.00 -8.33
CA LEU A 138 6.61 7.47 -7.00
C LEU A 138 7.04 6.49 -5.91
N ILE A 139 6.87 5.18 -6.13
CA ILE A 139 7.29 4.14 -5.20
C ILE A 139 8.81 4.15 -5.01
N PHE A 140 9.59 4.24 -6.07
CA PHE A 140 11.05 4.34 -5.96
C PHE A 140 11.50 5.62 -5.26
N ALA A 141 10.80 6.74 -5.51
CA ALA A 141 11.09 7.98 -4.78
C ALA A 141 10.85 7.82 -3.28
N MET A 142 9.74 7.21 -2.89
CA MET A 142 9.40 6.90 -1.51
C MET A 142 10.41 5.91 -0.88
N PHE A 143 10.75 4.83 -1.58
CA PHE A 143 11.67 3.81 -1.04
C PHE A 143 13.11 4.30 -0.87
N ARG A 144 13.57 5.25 -1.71
CA ARG A 144 14.89 5.87 -1.50
C ARG A 144 15.01 6.61 -0.17
N GLN A 145 13.90 7.03 0.41
CA GLN A 145 13.91 7.70 1.71
C GLN A 145 14.10 6.72 2.87
N LEU A 146 13.82 5.42 2.67
CA LEU A 146 14.01 4.40 3.72
C LEU A 146 15.46 4.28 4.18
N SER A 147 16.43 4.59 3.34
CA SER A 147 17.86 4.55 3.71
C SER A 147 18.26 5.66 4.70
N ALA A 148 17.37 6.62 4.96
CA ALA A 148 17.59 7.69 5.93
C ALA A 148 17.12 7.32 7.35
N PHE A 149 16.44 6.19 7.50
CA PHE A 149 15.99 5.64 8.79
C PHE A 149 16.86 4.46 9.20
#